data_2db8ef0d27d13729e243da8d8d67950b
#
_entry.id   2db8ef0d27d13729e243da8d8d67950b
#
_cell.length_a   1.000
_cell.length_b   1.000
_cell.length_c   1.000
_cell.angle_alpha   90.00
_cell.angle_beta   90.00
_cell.angle_gamma   90.00
#
_symmetry.space_group_name_H-M   'P 1'
#
loop_
_entity.id
_entity.type
_entity.pdbx_description
1 polymer ?
#
loop_
_entity_poly.entity_id
_entity_poly.type
_entity_poly.pdbx_seq_one_letter_code
_entity_poly.pdbx_strand_id
1 'polypeptide(L)'
;ILDTAGRLQIDEDLMQELQNIKQNVRPQEILLVVDSMTGQDAVNVATTFNEKVGIDGIILTKLDGDTRGGAALSVKKVTGKPIKYIATGEKLSDIEPFHPDRMASRILGMGDVLSIIEKAEEAISEEDAEKLEKQLRKNELDLDDYLAQIRQVKKMGSFSSILKMIPGMNKIKDLNINDKEF
;
A
#
# COMPACT_ATOMS: atom_id res chain seq x y z
N ILE A 1 15.95 14.91 -1.07
CA ILE A 1 15.87 13.58 -0.43
C ILE A 1 17.28 13.02 -0.35
N LEU A 2 17.65 12.53 0.82
CA LEU A 2 18.90 11.80 1.03
C LEU A 2 18.55 10.33 1.21
N ASP A 3 19.11 9.49 0.36
CA ASP A 3 19.02 8.04 0.49
C ASP A 3 20.28 7.52 1.18
N THR A 4 20.14 6.57 2.09
CA THR A 4 21.23 6.00 2.85
C THR A 4 21.37 4.52 2.55
N ALA A 5 22.55 3.95 2.76
CA ALA A 5 22.78 2.53 2.52
C ALA A 5 21.85 1.67 3.40
N GLY A 6 21.04 0.84 2.76
CA GLY A 6 20.23 -0.17 3.44
C GLY A 6 21.10 -1.35 3.87
N ARG A 7 20.95 -1.80 5.11
CA ARG A 7 21.58 -3.03 5.61
C ARG A 7 20.57 -3.88 6.39
N LEU A 8 20.72 -5.19 6.27
CA LEU A 8 19.85 -6.16 6.95
C LEU A 8 20.13 -6.30 8.44
N GLN A 9 21.30 -5.85 8.89
CA GLN A 9 21.72 -5.93 10.29
C GLN A 9 22.03 -4.54 10.84
N ILE A 10 21.69 -4.37 12.12
CA ILE A 10 22.01 -3.16 12.87
C ILE A 10 23.50 -3.20 13.16
N ASP A 11 24.23 -2.28 12.55
CA ASP A 11 25.66 -2.13 12.64
C ASP A 11 25.97 -0.83 13.40
N GLU A 12 26.88 -0.86 14.35
CA GLU A 12 27.28 0.32 15.14
C GLU A 12 27.87 1.41 14.26
N ASP A 13 28.70 1.04 13.28
CA ASP A 13 29.34 2.00 12.37
C ASP A 13 28.29 2.72 11.52
N LEU A 14 27.28 1.97 11.02
CA LEU A 14 26.14 2.55 10.30
C LEU A 14 25.35 3.53 11.18
N MET A 15 25.08 3.17 12.42
CA MET A 15 24.36 4.04 13.34
C MET A 15 25.13 5.33 13.61
N GLN A 16 26.44 5.25 13.75
CA GLN A 16 27.29 6.43 13.92
C GLN A 16 27.30 7.30 12.66
N GLU A 17 27.37 6.70 11.47
CA GLU A 17 27.28 7.42 10.20
C GLU A 17 25.96 8.18 10.09
N LEU A 18 24.82 7.53 10.37
CA LEU A 18 23.51 8.16 10.33
C LEU A 18 23.37 9.31 11.33
N GLN A 19 23.93 9.17 12.52
CA GLN A 19 23.98 10.25 13.51
C GLN A 19 24.80 11.44 13.00
N ASN A 20 25.95 11.18 12.37
CA ASN A 20 26.78 12.21 11.77
C ASN A 20 26.07 12.93 10.62
N ILE A 21 25.39 12.18 9.75
CA ILE A 21 24.57 12.76 8.68
C ILE A 21 23.47 13.65 9.27
N LYS A 22 22.74 13.16 10.27
CA LYS A 22 21.69 13.93 10.95
C LYS A 22 22.21 15.24 11.53
N GLN A 23 23.37 15.22 12.19
CA GLN A 23 23.95 16.41 12.80
C GLN A 23 24.40 17.44 11.76
N ASN A 24 25.04 16.99 10.68
CA ASN A 24 25.60 17.86 9.65
C ASN A 24 24.53 18.44 8.71
N VAL A 25 23.55 17.62 8.31
CA VAL A 25 22.53 18.00 7.33
C VAL A 25 21.30 18.63 7.98
N ARG A 26 21.00 18.24 9.22
CA ARG A 26 19.79 18.65 9.96
C ARG A 26 18.53 18.47 9.14
N PRO A 27 18.19 17.23 8.73
CA PRO A 27 17.04 16.97 7.91
C PRO A 27 15.77 17.41 8.65
N GLN A 28 14.78 17.87 7.89
CA GLN A 28 13.45 18.25 8.43
C GLN A 28 12.68 17.03 8.90
N GLU A 29 12.95 15.88 8.29
CA GLU A 29 12.25 14.65 8.56
C GLU A 29 13.16 13.44 8.31
N ILE A 30 13.08 12.45 9.21
CA ILE A 30 13.79 11.18 9.12
C ILE A 30 12.74 10.08 9.03
N LEU A 31 12.65 9.42 7.88
CA LEU A 31 11.72 8.33 7.62
C LEU A 31 12.47 7.00 7.59
N LEU A 32 12.02 6.06 8.41
CA LEU A 32 12.53 4.70 8.39
C LEU A 32 11.69 3.85 7.43
N VAL A 33 12.36 3.21 6.48
CA VAL A 33 11.73 2.26 5.56
C VAL A 33 11.83 0.86 6.15
N VAL A 34 10.70 0.19 6.32
CA VAL A 34 10.58 -1.12 6.96
C VAL A 34 9.84 -2.09 6.05
N ASP A 35 10.37 -3.28 5.88
CA ASP A 35 9.71 -4.36 5.17
C ASP A 35 8.67 -5.03 6.09
N SER A 36 7.39 -4.98 5.72
CA SER A 36 6.29 -5.53 6.54
C SER A 36 6.33 -7.05 6.67
N MET A 37 7.04 -7.74 5.77
CA MET A 37 7.14 -9.20 5.77
C MET A 37 8.18 -9.74 6.76
N THR A 38 9.08 -8.91 7.28
CA THR A 38 10.14 -9.34 8.21
C THR A 38 9.63 -9.61 9.63
N GLY A 39 8.34 -9.36 9.90
CA GLY A 39 7.72 -9.74 11.16
C GLY A 39 8.35 -9.05 12.38
N GLN A 40 8.82 -9.83 13.37
CA GLN A 40 9.40 -9.29 14.60
C GLN A 40 10.70 -8.52 14.37
N ASP A 41 11.47 -8.84 13.34
CA ASP A 41 12.71 -8.14 13.02
C ASP A 41 12.43 -6.68 12.61
N ALA A 42 11.31 -6.42 11.94
CA ALA A 42 10.84 -5.07 11.65
C ALA A 42 10.72 -4.22 12.92
N VAL A 43 10.18 -4.81 13.99
CA VAL A 43 10.00 -4.14 15.28
C VAL A 43 11.33 -3.85 15.94
N ASN A 44 12.25 -4.81 15.95
CA ASN A 44 13.58 -4.67 16.55
C ASN A 44 14.39 -3.58 15.83
N VAL A 45 14.39 -3.60 14.49
CA VAL A 45 15.03 -2.58 13.66
C VAL A 45 14.44 -1.20 13.96
N ALA A 46 13.13 -1.06 13.93
CA ALA A 46 12.47 0.22 14.15
C ALA A 46 12.73 0.78 15.56
N THR A 47 12.78 -0.09 16.56
CA THR A 47 13.13 0.31 17.94
C THR A 47 14.53 0.88 18.02
N THR A 48 15.51 0.14 17.51
CA THR A 48 16.92 0.56 17.56
C THR A 48 17.17 1.85 16.78
N PHE A 49 16.58 1.99 15.58
CA PHE A 49 16.69 3.23 14.81
C PHE A 49 16.05 4.42 15.54
N ASN A 50 14.91 4.20 16.18
CA ASN A 50 14.25 5.25 16.94
C ASN A 50 15.07 5.68 18.16
N GLU A 51 15.69 4.75 18.86
CA GLU A 51 16.53 5.03 20.03
C GLU A 51 17.86 5.71 19.67
N LYS A 52 18.56 5.19 18.65
CA LYS A 52 19.92 5.67 18.30
C LYS A 52 19.91 6.89 17.40
N VAL A 53 19.03 6.97 16.42
CA VAL A 53 18.99 8.05 15.43
C VAL A 53 17.84 9.02 15.70
N GLY A 54 16.71 8.51 16.17
CA GLY A 54 15.46 9.27 16.34
C GLY A 54 14.80 9.48 14.99
N ILE A 55 13.73 8.73 14.74
CA ILE A 55 12.92 8.78 13.51
C ILE A 55 11.68 9.67 13.72
N ASP A 56 11.17 10.26 12.65
CA ASP A 56 9.96 11.08 12.66
C ASP A 56 8.75 10.35 12.09
N GLY A 57 8.99 9.33 11.27
CA GLY A 57 7.93 8.53 10.68
C GLY A 57 8.46 7.23 10.06
N ILE A 58 7.52 6.40 9.62
CA ILE A 58 7.79 5.07 9.09
C ILE A 58 7.12 4.93 7.74
N ILE A 59 7.82 4.29 6.80
CA ILE A 59 7.28 3.81 5.53
C ILE A 59 7.27 2.29 5.59
N LEU A 60 6.11 1.67 5.40
CA LEU A 60 5.99 0.21 5.32
C LEU A 60 5.98 -0.23 3.86
N THR A 61 6.89 -1.13 3.49
CA THR A 61 6.95 -1.71 2.16
C THR A 61 6.45 -3.15 2.14
N LYS A 62 6.19 -3.67 0.94
CA LYS A 62 5.73 -5.05 0.68
C LYS A 62 4.41 -5.40 1.39
N LEU A 63 3.54 -4.42 1.53
CA LEU A 63 2.26 -4.63 2.20
C LEU A 63 1.29 -5.50 1.40
N ASP A 64 1.54 -5.67 0.10
CA ASP A 64 0.87 -6.63 -0.78
C ASP A 64 1.08 -8.09 -0.37
N GLY A 65 2.24 -8.40 0.23
CA GLY A 65 2.57 -9.70 0.80
C GLY A 65 2.08 -9.90 2.25
N ASP A 66 1.87 -8.83 3.00
CA ASP A 66 1.36 -8.88 4.37
C ASP A 66 -0.17 -8.83 4.40
N THR A 67 -0.80 -9.99 4.37
CA THR A 67 -2.27 -10.11 4.32
C THR A 67 -2.98 -9.60 5.57
N ARG A 68 -2.29 -9.41 6.68
CA ARG A 68 -2.87 -9.02 7.98
C ARG A 68 -2.41 -7.66 8.50
N GLY A 69 -1.36 -7.07 7.94
CA GLY A 69 -0.83 -5.79 8.40
C GLY A 69 -0.32 -5.78 9.86
N GLY A 70 0.07 -6.94 10.39
CA GLY A 70 0.48 -7.08 11.79
C GLY A 70 1.75 -6.29 12.13
N ALA A 71 2.66 -6.14 11.17
CA ALA A 71 3.87 -5.33 11.31
C ALA A 71 3.53 -3.88 11.61
N ALA A 72 2.51 -3.31 10.95
CA ALA A 72 2.07 -1.94 11.15
C ALA A 72 1.70 -1.64 12.61
N LEU A 73 0.87 -2.52 13.22
CA LEU A 73 0.45 -2.38 14.61
C LEU A 73 1.63 -2.48 15.57
N SER A 74 2.48 -3.49 15.38
CA SER A 74 3.61 -3.77 16.27
C SER A 74 4.64 -2.64 16.25
N VAL A 75 5.04 -2.20 15.04
CA VAL A 75 6.02 -1.13 14.87
C VAL A 75 5.47 0.19 15.42
N LYS A 76 4.20 0.53 15.13
CA LYS A 76 3.54 1.72 15.66
C LYS A 76 3.47 1.71 17.18
N LYS A 77 3.11 0.58 17.77
CA LYS A 77 2.99 0.44 19.23
C LYS A 77 4.32 0.61 19.95
N VAL A 78 5.38 0.00 19.42
CA VAL A 78 6.69 -0.01 20.06
C VAL A 78 7.44 1.31 19.88
N THR A 79 7.42 1.88 18.67
CA THR A 79 8.13 3.14 18.40
C THR A 79 7.37 4.38 18.80
N GLY A 80 6.03 4.32 18.88
CA GLY A 80 5.16 5.48 19.05
C GLY A 80 5.10 6.41 17.82
N LYS A 81 5.90 6.12 16.77
CA LYS A 81 6.01 6.99 15.60
C LYS A 81 4.90 6.74 14.58
N PRO A 82 4.45 7.77 13.84
CA PRO A 82 3.42 7.59 12.83
C PRO A 82 3.95 6.77 11.65
N ILE A 83 3.11 5.90 11.11
CA ILE A 83 3.29 5.38 9.75
C ILE A 83 2.79 6.47 8.82
N LYS A 84 3.61 6.90 7.87
CA LYS A 84 3.26 7.99 6.94
C LYS A 84 2.87 7.49 5.58
N TYR A 85 3.58 6.48 5.09
CA TYR A 85 3.35 5.91 3.77
C TYR A 85 3.38 4.39 3.83
N ILE A 86 2.70 3.79 2.86
CA ILE A 86 2.75 2.35 2.59
C ILE A 86 3.07 2.14 1.11
N ALA A 87 3.78 1.05 0.82
CA ALA A 87 4.02 0.61 -0.54
C ALA A 87 3.50 -0.81 -0.73
N THR A 88 2.70 -0.97 -1.78
CA THR A 88 2.01 -2.21 -2.15
C THR A 88 2.55 -2.83 -3.44
N GLY A 89 3.64 -2.28 -3.98
CA GLY A 89 4.29 -2.72 -5.21
C GLY A 89 5.60 -2.01 -5.44
N GLU A 90 6.12 -2.08 -6.68
CA GLU A 90 7.45 -1.57 -7.05
C GLU A 90 7.42 -0.25 -7.84
N LYS A 91 6.23 0.22 -8.24
CA LYS A 91 6.08 1.44 -9.02
C LYS A 91 5.89 2.65 -8.12
N LEU A 92 6.19 3.85 -8.64
CA LEU A 92 5.92 5.10 -7.92
C LEU A 92 4.43 5.30 -7.62
N SER A 93 3.55 4.75 -8.44
CA SER A 93 2.10 4.74 -8.22
C SER A 93 1.65 3.84 -7.07
N ASP A 94 2.52 2.93 -6.61
CA ASP A 94 2.18 1.94 -5.61
C ASP A 94 2.56 2.39 -4.18
N ILE A 95 3.06 3.62 -4.04
CA ILE A 95 3.25 4.27 -2.73
C ILE A 95 2.08 5.23 -2.47
N GLU A 96 1.47 5.09 -1.31
CA GLU A 96 0.32 5.90 -0.91
C GLU A 96 0.44 6.36 0.55
N PRO A 97 -0.23 7.45 0.95
CA PRO A 97 -0.34 7.86 2.34
C PRO A 97 -0.99 6.75 3.19
N PHE A 98 -0.53 6.64 4.42
CA PHE A 98 -1.11 5.66 5.35
C PHE A 98 -2.46 6.11 5.87
N HIS A 99 -3.49 5.30 5.67
CA HIS A 99 -4.85 5.50 6.18
C HIS A 99 -5.15 4.51 7.30
N PRO A 100 -5.16 4.93 8.58
CA PRO A 100 -5.37 4.04 9.72
C PRO A 100 -6.68 3.24 9.66
N ASP A 101 -7.76 3.87 9.21
CA ASP A 101 -9.08 3.24 9.14
C ASP A 101 -9.13 2.10 8.10
N ARG A 102 -8.46 2.29 6.97
CA ARG A 102 -8.34 1.25 5.93
C ARG A 102 -7.50 0.08 6.43
N MET A 103 -6.39 0.39 7.11
CA MET A 103 -5.55 -0.64 7.72
C MET A 103 -6.32 -1.42 8.79
N ALA A 104 -7.09 -0.76 9.65
CA ALA A 104 -7.92 -1.42 10.64
C ALA A 104 -8.96 -2.34 9.98
N SER A 105 -9.65 -1.87 8.95
CA SER A 105 -10.61 -2.67 8.17
C SER A 105 -9.96 -3.89 7.53
N ARG A 106 -8.75 -3.74 6.99
CA ARG A 106 -7.96 -4.83 6.41
C ARG A 106 -7.58 -5.87 7.46
N ILE A 107 -7.10 -5.45 8.63
CA ILE A 107 -6.73 -6.34 9.75
C ILE A 107 -7.94 -7.12 10.25
N LEU A 108 -9.10 -6.48 10.34
CA LEU A 108 -10.36 -7.11 10.75
C LEU A 108 -10.99 -8.01 9.68
N GLY A 109 -10.40 -8.06 8.48
CA GLY A 109 -10.92 -8.87 7.37
C GLY A 109 -12.18 -8.30 6.72
N MET A 110 -12.49 -7.04 6.96
CA MET A 110 -13.63 -6.33 6.36
C MET A 110 -13.38 -5.87 4.92
N GLY A 111 -12.15 -6.05 4.42
CA GLY A 111 -11.72 -5.58 3.10
C GLY A 111 -11.42 -4.08 3.08
N ASP A 112 -11.01 -3.60 1.94
CA ASP A 112 -10.71 -2.17 1.70
C ASP A 112 -11.63 -1.63 0.58
N VAL A 113 -12.90 -1.46 0.91
CA VAL A 113 -13.93 -0.99 -0.03
C VAL A 113 -13.64 0.44 -0.49
N LEU A 114 -13.07 1.28 0.38
CA LEU A 114 -12.77 2.67 0.03
C LEU A 114 -11.68 2.77 -1.05
N SER A 115 -10.63 1.96 -0.96
CA SER A 115 -9.61 1.91 -2.02
C SER A 115 -10.16 1.41 -3.36
N ILE A 116 -11.17 0.52 -3.35
CA ILE A 116 -11.86 0.11 -4.58
C ILE A 116 -12.62 1.28 -5.19
N ILE A 117 -13.36 2.02 -4.36
CA ILE A 117 -14.13 3.18 -4.80
C ILE A 117 -13.21 4.24 -5.40
N GLU A 118 -12.12 4.59 -4.72
CA GLU A 118 -11.16 5.58 -5.22
C GLU A 118 -10.52 5.15 -6.55
N LYS A 119 -10.08 3.89 -6.66
CA LYS A 119 -9.55 3.37 -7.93
C LYS A 119 -10.60 3.35 -9.03
N ALA A 120 -11.86 3.13 -8.70
CA ALA A 120 -12.96 3.22 -9.65
C ALA A 120 -13.18 4.67 -10.09
N GLU A 121 -13.17 5.62 -9.16
CA GLU A 121 -13.29 7.05 -9.47
C GLU A 121 -12.13 7.57 -10.32
N GLU A 122 -10.89 7.15 -10.03
CA GLU A 122 -9.72 7.51 -10.84
C GLU A 122 -9.75 6.90 -12.26
N ALA A 123 -10.35 5.72 -12.41
CA ALA A 123 -10.41 5.00 -13.68
C ALA A 123 -11.57 5.44 -14.59
N ILE A 124 -12.60 6.06 -14.02
CA ILE A 124 -13.82 6.49 -14.72
C ILE A 124 -13.80 8.02 -14.82
N SER A 125 -13.72 8.55 -16.06
CA SER A 125 -13.89 9.98 -16.26
C SER A 125 -15.35 10.38 -16.02
N GLU A 126 -15.60 11.64 -15.64
CA GLU A 126 -16.98 12.16 -15.49
C GLU A 126 -17.81 11.96 -16.77
N GLU A 127 -17.19 12.12 -17.94
CA GLU A 127 -17.84 11.90 -19.23
C GLU A 127 -18.23 10.45 -19.45
N ASP A 128 -17.40 9.49 -19.03
CA ASP A 128 -17.69 8.05 -19.14
C ASP A 128 -18.78 7.64 -18.15
N ALA A 129 -18.80 8.21 -16.95
CA ALA A 129 -19.85 7.98 -15.95
C ALA A 129 -21.21 8.49 -16.46
N GLU A 130 -21.27 9.70 -17.04
CA GLU A 130 -22.50 10.24 -17.62
C GLU A 130 -23.00 9.41 -18.82
N LYS A 131 -22.10 8.93 -19.67
CA LYS A 131 -22.46 8.04 -20.79
C LYS A 131 -23.06 6.74 -20.30
N LEU A 132 -22.41 6.11 -19.30
CA LEU A 132 -22.89 4.87 -18.70
C LEU A 132 -24.27 5.05 -18.06
N GLU A 133 -24.50 6.15 -17.34
CA GLU A 133 -25.81 6.45 -16.74
C GLU A 133 -26.90 6.61 -17.81
N LYS A 134 -26.60 7.33 -18.90
CA LYS A 134 -27.54 7.51 -20.03
C LYS A 134 -27.86 6.20 -20.72
N GLN A 135 -26.87 5.32 -20.90
CA GLN A 135 -27.04 4.00 -21.53
C GLN A 135 -27.86 3.04 -20.65
N LEU A 136 -27.58 3.02 -19.32
CA LEU A 136 -28.35 2.23 -18.37
C LEU A 136 -29.82 2.66 -18.30
N ARG A 137 -30.09 3.97 -18.38
CA ARG A 137 -31.47 4.50 -18.42
C ARG A 137 -32.22 4.11 -19.69
N LYS A 138 -31.52 3.94 -20.81
CA LYS A 138 -32.12 3.57 -22.10
C LYS A 138 -32.27 2.07 -22.32
N ASN A 139 -31.64 1.25 -21.46
CA ASN A 139 -31.56 -0.21 -21.61
C ASN A 139 -30.92 -0.64 -22.96
N GLU A 140 -30.08 0.20 -23.55
CA GLU A 140 -29.41 -0.01 -24.83
C GLU A 140 -27.92 -0.28 -24.52
N LEU A 141 -27.58 -1.51 -24.12
CA LEU A 141 -26.20 -1.97 -24.01
C LEU A 141 -25.87 -2.82 -25.23
N ASP A 142 -24.89 -2.40 -26.01
CA ASP A 142 -24.38 -3.19 -27.12
C ASP A 142 -23.04 -3.88 -26.78
N LEU A 143 -22.50 -4.66 -27.72
CA LEU A 143 -21.26 -5.38 -27.53
C LEU A 143 -20.04 -4.46 -27.44
N ASP A 144 -20.08 -3.29 -28.04
CA ASP A 144 -19.01 -2.31 -27.98
C ASP A 144 -18.98 -1.64 -26.60
N ASP A 145 -20.15 -1.37 -26.01
CA ASP A 145 -20.28 -0.90 -24.64
C ASP A 145 -19.73 -1.92 -23.64
N TYR A 146 -20.04 -3.20 -23.83
CA TYR A 146 -19.51 -4.28 -23.02
C TYR A 146 -17.97 -4.36 -23.11
N LEU A 147 -17.43 -4.25 -24.31
CA LEU A 147 -15.99 -4.21 -24.54
C LEU A 147 -15.34 -3.00 -23.87
N ALA A 148 -15.99 -1.83 -23.91
CA ALA A 148 -15.53 -0.63 -23.24
C ALA A 148 -15.47 -0.82 -21.71
N GLN A 149 -16.50 -1.44 -21.12
CA GLN A 149 -16.54 -1.77 -19.69
C GLN A 149 -15.41 -2.73 -19.28
N ILE A 150 -15.15 -3.77 -20.06
CA ILE A 150 -14.03 -4.69 -19.79
C ILE A 150 -12.69 -3.93 -19.83
N ARG A 151 -12.52 -3.04 -20.79
CA ARG A 151 -11.30 -2.20 -20.87
C ARG A 151 -11.15 -1.25 -19.70
N GLN A 152 -12.24 -0.70 -19.17
CA GLN A 152 -12.22 0.13 -17.96
C GLN A 152 -11.83 -0.67 -16.72
N VAL A 153 -12.42 -1.84 -16.52
CA VAL A 153 -12.04 -2.74 -15.42
C VAL A 153 -10.54 -3.09 -15.50
N LYS A 154 -10.02 -3.30 -16.72
CA LYS A 154 -8.59 -3.55 -16.94
C LYS A 154 -7.69 -2.37 -16.56
N LYS A 155 -8.17 -1.12 -16.69
CA LYS A 155 -7.45 0.09 -16.26
C LYS A 155 -7.38 0.22 -14.74
N MET A 156 -8.36 -0.30 -13.99
CA MET A 156 -8.37 -0.31 -12.52
C MET A 156 -7.30 -1.20 -11.88
N GLY A 157 -6.57 -1.97 -12.67
CA GLY A 157 -5.53 -2.90 -12.24
C GLY A 157 -5.85 -4.35 -12.58
N SER A 158 -5.02 -5.29 -12.09
CA SER A 158 -5.29 -6.71 -12.35
C SER A 158 -6.55 -7.16 -11.65
N PHE A 159 -7.34 -8.01 -12.30
CA PHE A 159 -8.59 -8.55 -11.75
C PHE A 159 -8.35 -9.28 -10.42
N SER A 160 -7.21 -9.94 -10.27
CA SER A 160 -6.79 -10.57 -9.02
C SER A 160 -6.55 -9.57 -7.89
N SER A 161 -6.09 -8.35 -8.20
CA SER A 161 -5.92 -7.28 -7.20
C SER A 161 -7.26 -6.75 -6.69
N ILE A 162 -8.23 -6.59 -7.59
CA ILE A 162 -9.59 -6.14 -7.25
C ILE A 162 -10.28 -7.19 -6.38
N LEU A 163 -10.18 -8.48 -6.74
CA LEU A 163 -10.77 -9.58 -5.97
C LEU A 163 -10.23 -9.66 -4.53
N LYS A 164 -8.94 -9.39 -4.33
CA LYS A 164 -8.33 -9.39 -2.99
C LYS A 164 -8.89 -8.29 -2.08
N MET A 165 -9.42 -7.21 -2.64
CA MET A 165 -9.99 -6.08 -1.89
C MET A 165 -11.45 -6.33 -1.47
N ILE A 166 -12.15 -7.28 -2.11
CA ILE A 166 -13.57 -7.58 -1.81
C ILE A 166 -13.65 -8.36 -0.49
N PRO A 167 -14.48 -7.93 0.46
CA PRO A 167 -14.69 -8.64 1.72
C PRO A 167 -15.13 -10.08 1.51
N GLY A 168 -14.47 -11.02 2.18
CA GLY A 168 -14.82 -12.46 2.12
C GLY A 168 -14.25 -13.24 0.93
N MET A 169 -13.74 -12.60 -0.12
CA MET A 169 -13.14 -13.30 -1.27
C MET A 169 -11.68 -13.73 -1.05
N ASN A 170 -11.01 -13.23 -0.03
CA ASN A 170 -9.64 -13.65 0.36
C ASN A 170 -9.51 -15.16 0.68
N LYS A 171 -10.64 -15.87 0.85
CA LYS A 171 -10.66 -17.31 1.13
C LYS A 171 -10.64 -18.19 -0.12
N ILE A 172 -10.84 -17.60 -1.30
CA ILE A 172 -10.84 -18.33 -2.57
C ILE A 172 -9.41 -18.37 -3.12
N LYS A 173 -8.56 -19.20 -2.50
CA LYS A 173 -7.15 -19.39 -2.87
C LYS A 173 -6.94 -20.09 -4.23
N ASP A 174 -7.98 -20.66 -4.83
CA ASP A 174 -7.85 -21.56 -5.98
C ASP A 174 -8.29 -20.98 -7.33
N LEU A 175 -8.68 -19.69 -7.37
CA LEU A 175 -8.87 -19.03 -8.66
C LEU A 175 -7.50 -18.63 -9.23
N ASN A 176 -6.90 -19.59 -9.92
CA ASN A 176 -5.73 -19.35 -10.78
C ASN A 176 -6.20 -18.56 -12.01
N ILE A 177 -6.62 -17.30 -11.79
CA ILE A 177 -7.07 -16.41 -12.86
C ILE A 177 -5.81 -15.94 -13.57
N ASN A 178 -5.61 -16.50 -14.76
CA ASN A 178 -4.52 -16.09 -15.63
C ASN A 178 -4.89 -14.74 -16.26
N ASP A 179 -4.36 -13.65 -15.72
CA ASP A 179 -4.56 -12.26 -16.22
C ASP A 179 -4.23 -12.10 -17.74
N LYS A 180 -3.70 -13.15 -18.38
CA LYS A 180 -3.40 -13.18 -19.82
C LYS A 180 -4.55 -13.69 -20.68
N GLU A 181 -5.60 -14.24 -20.08
CA GLU A 181 -6.77 -14.79 -20.80
C GLU A 181 -7.94 -13.79 -20.91
N PHE A 182 -7.83 -12.63 -20.29
CA PHE A 182 -8.70 -11.46 -20.39
C PHE A 182 -7.95 -10.29 -21.04
#